data_f7c987e9dacb174487d33cf0b6ed983e
#
_entry.id   f7c987e9dacb174487d33cf0b6ed983e
#
_cell.length_a   1.000
_cell.length_b   1.000
_cell.length_c   1.000
_cell.angle_alpha   90.00
_cell.angle_beta   90.00
_cell.angle_gamma   90.00
#
_symmetry.space_group_name_H-M   'P 1'
#
loop_
_entity.id
_entity.type
_entity.pdbx_description
1 polymer ?
#
loop_
_entity_poly.entity_id
_entity_poly.type
_entity_poly.pdbx_seq_one_letter_code
_entity_poly.pdbx_strand_id
1 'polypeptide(L)'
;MAVRARGAFIRVTASAVALAVLPAGRAAAGPPFQTDDPEPVPYQHFEFYTLSTGTVVRGDTQGVAPAFEFNYGLVPNGQIHIIAPLTLDSPTGGRSQFGYGDTELGFKYRFVDEDKNGSRPMIGVYPLVELPTGNANLGLGAGNMRAYFPLWIQKSFGDWTTYGGGGYWINHGDDTLNRDYWFFGWLLQRQVTKQLAIGGEIFHQTATVVFGGIDSGAATTGFNIGAIYDFDEHNHLLASAGAGLQNASATNLFSWYIGYQITGP
;
A
#
# COMPACT_ATOMS: atom_id res chain seq x y z
N MET A 1 5.03 -53.50 -18.23
CA MET A 1 3.97 -53.09 -17.30
C MET A 1 4.38 -51.98 -16.29
N ALA A 2 5.67 -51.70 -16.17
CA ALA A 2 6.16 -50.65 -15.25
C ALA A 2 5.98 -49.19 -15.75
N VAL A 3 5.60 -49.03 -17.00
CA VAL A 3 5.47 -47.71 -17.63
C VAL A 3 4.23 -46.92 -17.19
N ARG A 4 3.19 -47.60 -16.75
CA ARG A 4 1.93 -46.90 -16.36
C ARG A 4 2.01 -46.18 -15.01
N ALA A 5 2.85 -46.64 -14.13
CA ALA A 5 3.03 -45.98 -12.83
C ALA A 5 3.81 -44.66 -12.92
N ARG A 6 4.66 -44.52 -13.95
CA ARG A 6 5.48 -43.31 -14.10
C ARG A 6 4.73 -42.06 -14.53
N GLY A 7 3.69 -42.26 -15.36
CA GLY A 7 2.94 -41.12 -15.88
C GLY A 7 2.06 -40.45 -14.84
N ALA A 8 1.55 -41.19 -13.88
CA ALA A 8 0.73 -40.65 -12.80
C ALA A 8 1.56 -39.84 -11.79
N PHE A 9 2.78 -40.27 -11.55
CA PHE A 9 3.65 -39.61 -10.59
C PHE A 9 4.14 -38.24 -11.06
N ILE A 10 4.42 -38.13 -12.33
CA ILE A 10 4.86 -36.86 -12.94
C ILE A 10 3.75 -35.82 -12.95
N ARG A 11 2.52 -36.25 -13.13
CA ARG A 11 1.38 -35.33 -13.18
C ARG A 11 1.01 -34.79 -11.80
N VAL A 12 1.18 -35.56 -10.76
CA VAL A 12 0.90 -35.13 -9.38
C VAL A 12 1.93 -34.10 -8.93
N THR A 13 3.19 -34.31 -9.29
CA THR A 13 4.23 -33.33 -8.93
C THR A 13 4.12 -32.01 -9.69
N ALA A 14 3.71 -32.06 -10.95
CA ALA A 14 3.49 -30.83 -11.72
C ALA A 14 2.32 -30.00 -11.17
N SER A 15 1.25 -30.68 -10.74
CA SER A 15 0.10 -30.00 -10.14
C SER A 15 0.45 -29.40 -8.77
N ALA A 16 1.27 -30.06 -7.98
CA ALA A 16 1.72 -29.52 -6.70
C ALA A 16 2.63 -28.30 -6.86
N VAL A 17 3.43 -28.27 -7.93
CA VAL A 17 4.28 -27.11 -8.24
C VAL A 17 3.43 -25.93 -8.74
N ALA A 18 2.41 -26.19 -9.52
CA ALA A 18 1.50 -25.14 -9.97
C ALA A 18 0.70 -24.54 -8.80
N LEU A 19 0.31 -25.36 -7.82
CA LEU A 19 -0.35 -24.86 -6.60
C LEU A 19 0.58 -24.05 -5.71
N ALA A 20 1.88 -24.32 -5.75
CA ALA A 20 2.86 -23.58 -4.96
C ALA A 20 3.18 -22.19 -5.55
N VAL A 21 2.77 -21.93 -6.77
CA VAL A 21 2.89 -20.60 -7.42
C VAL A 21 1.67 -19.73 -7.11
N LEU A 22 0.58 -20.31 -6.63
CA LEU A 22 -0.61 -19.58 -6.18
C LEU A 22 -0.39 -18.60 -5.00
N PRO A 23 0.69 -18.67 -4.24
CA PRO A 23 1.01 -17.56 -3.33
C PRO A 23 1.34 -16.24 -4.03
N ALA A 24 1.47 -16.22 -5.33
CA ALA A 24 1.65 -14.96 -6.05
C ALA A 24 0.43 -14.03 -5.93
N GLY A 25 -0.76 -14.55 -5.70
CA GLY A 25 -1.91 -13.76 -5.27
C GLY A 25 -1.79 -13.21 -3.83
N ARG A 26 -0.75 -13.55 -3.11
CA ARG A 26 -0.43 -13.02 -1.78
C ARG A 26 0.35 -11.72 -1.83
N ALA A 27 0.74 -11.29 -2.98
CA ALA A 27 1.48 -10.08 -3.19
C ALA A 27 0.60 -8.84 -3.16
N ALA A 28 -0.45 -8.82 -2.43
CA ALA A 28 -1.06 -7.59 -2.04
C ALA A 28 -0.45 -7.12 -0.72
N ALA A 29 0.83 -7.02 -0.71
CA ALA A 29 1.51 -6.24 0.28
C ALA A 29 1.47 -4.78 -0.21
N GLY A 30 1.35 -3.83 0.69
CA GLY A 30 0.94 -2.49 0.43
C GLY A 30 -0.52 -2.33 0.87
N PRO A 31 -1.50 -2.16 -0.01
CA PRO A 31 -2.91 -2.15 0.39
C PRO A 31 -3.32 -3.45 1.13
N PRO A 32 -4.13 -3.34 2.20
CA PRO A 32 -4.87 -2.18 2.68
C PRO A 32 -4.14 -1.38 3.77
N PHE A 33 -2.83 -1.45 3.85
CA PHE A 33 -2.03 -0.81 4.90
C PHE A 33 -1.24 0.38 4.36
N GLN A 34 -0.71 1.22 5.25
CA GLN A 34 0.21 2.31 4.89
C GLN A 34 1.65 1.81 4.75
N THR A 35 1.98 0.74 5.47
CA THR A 35 3.25 0.03 5.35
C THR A 35 3.24 -0.76 4.05
N ASP A 36 4.23 -0.54 3.23
CA ASP A 36 4.39 -1.27 1.97
C ASP A 36 5.45 -2.37 2.09
N ASP A 37 5.60 -3.15 1.04
CA ASP A 37 6.51 -4.28 0.93
C ASP A 37 7.44 -4.14 -0.29
N PRO A 38 8.47 -4.98 -0.37
CA PRO A 38 9.40 -5.01 -1.49
C PRO A 38 8.96 -5.86 -2.69
N GLU A 39 7.76 -6.46 -2.67
CA GLU A 39 7.34 -7.43 -3.69
C GLU A 39 6.64 -6.74 -4.87
N PRO A 40 7.25 -6.66 -6.07
CA PRO A 40 6.60 -6.09 -7.23
C PRO A 40 5.64 -7.08 -7.87
N VAL A 41 4.68 -6.57 -8.61
CA VAL A 41 3.84 -7.36 -9.52
C VAL A 41 4.73 -8.22 -10.42
N PRO A 42 4.40 -9.50 -10.63
CA PRO A 42 5.15 -10.38 -11.50
C PRO A 42 5.33 -9.81 -12.92
N TYR A 43 6.46 -10.10 -13.54
CA TYR A 43 6.76 -9.61 -14.89
C TYR A 43 5.63 -9.94 -15.88
N GLN A 44 5.19 -8.92 -16.64
CA GLN A 44 4.08 -8.98 -17.62
C GLN A 44 2.69 -9.26 -17.01
N HIS A 45 2.52 -9.08 -15.70
CA HIS A 45 1.22 -9.13 -15.03
C HIS A 45 0.83 -7.72 -14.58
N PHE A 46 -0.45 -7.56 -14.26
CA PHE A 46 -0.99 -6.32 -13.75
C PHE A 46 -1.82 -6.51 -12.48
N GLU A 47 -1.96 -5.43 -11.76
CA GLU A 47 -2.95 -5.25 -10.69
C GLU A 47 -3.68 -3.94 -10.93
N PHE A 48 -4.98 -3.97 -10.81
CA PHE A 48 -5.84 -2.80 -10.90
C PHE A 48 -6.72 -2.71 -9.65
N TYR A 49 -6.71 -1.54 -9.01
CA TYR A 49 -7.52 -1.30 -7.83
C TYR A 49 -8.53 -0.18 -8.09
N THR A 50 -9.73 -0.37 -7.53
CA THR A 50 -10.67 0.69 -7.25
C THR A 50 -10.80 0.79 -5.74
N LEU A 51 -10.41 1.91 -5.17
CA LEU A 51 -10.27 2.03 -3.72
C LEU A 51 -10.84 3.33 -3.16
N SER A 52 -11.12 3.31 -1.86
CA SER A 52 -11.35 4.48 -1.02
C SER A 52 -10.45 4.37 0.21
N THR A 53 -9.77 5.43 0.52
CA THR A 53 -9.02 5.57 1.77
C THR A 53 -9.18 6.97 2.32
N GLY A 54 -9.04 7.14 3.63
CA GLY A 54 -9.12 8.47 4.21
C GLY A 54 -8.88 8.48 5.71
N THR A 55 -8.87 9.69 6.23
CA THR A 55 -8.59 9.98 7.63
C THR A 55 -9.56 11.03 8.17
N VAL A 56 -10.07 10.78 9.35
CA VAL A 56 -10.85 11.73 10.15
C VAL A 56 -9.93 12.34 11.20
N VAL A 57 -9.87 13.65 11.23
CA VAL A 57 -9.21 14.42 12.29
C VAL A 57 -10.24 15.29 13.01
N ARG A 58 -9.83 15.98 14.08
CA ARG A 58 -10.76 16.91 14.73
C ARG A 58 -11.12 18.06 13.79
N GLY A 59 -12.35 18.08 13.35
CA GLY A 59 -12.88 19.17 12.53
C GLY A 59 -12.75 18.96 11.03
N ASP A 60 -12.21 17.79 10.58
CA ASP A 60 -12.08 17.53 9.15
C ASP A 60 -12.12 16.05 8.82
N THR A 61 -12.52 15.74 7.57
CA THR A 61 -12.42 14.42 6.96
C THR A 61 -11.81 14.56 5.59
N GLN A 62 -10.67 13.94 5.39
CA GLN A 62 -9.94 13.94 4.13
C GLN A 62 -9.79 12.51 3.60
N GLY A 63 -9.89 12.34 2.29
CA GLY A 63 -9.74 11.03 1.68
C GLY A 63 -9.92 11.05 0.18
N VAL A 64 -9.89 9.86 -0.39
CA VAL A 64 -10.16 9.60 -1.81
C VAL A 64 -11.30 8.59 -1.94
N ALA A 65 -12.20 8.82 -2.91
CA ALA A 65 -13.33 7.92 -3.17
C ALA A 65 -14.00 8.22 -4.52
N PRO A 66 -13.72 7.47 -5.58
CA PRO A 66 -12.69 6.44 -5.69
C PRO A 66 -11.31 6.99 -6.02
N ALA A 67 -10.28 6.17 -5.77
CA ALA A 67 -9.04 6.26 -6.52
C ALA A 67 -8.91 5.02 -7.42
N PHE A 68 -8.22 5.20 -8.53
CA PHE A 68 -7.86 4.13 -9.45
C PHE A 68 -6.36 3.97 -9.43
N GLU A 69 -5.91 2.78 -9.10
CA GLU A 69 -4.50 2.42 -9.06
C GLU A 69 -4.22 1.33 -10.09
N PHE A 70 -3.13 1.47 -10.82
CA PHE A 70 -2.67 0.48 -11.78
C PHE A 70 -1.17 0.21 -11.57
N ASN A 71 -0.86 -1.06 -11.40
CA ASN A 71 0.48 -1.59 -11.27
C ASN A 71 0.76 -2.56 -12.42
N TYR A 72 1.95 -2.51 -13.00
CA TYR A 72 2.35 -3.42 -14.07
C TYR A 72 3.82 -3.87 -13.90
N GLY A 73 4.03 -5.17 -13.94
CA GLY A 73 5.35 -5.78 -13.93
C GLY A 73 6.10 -5.53 -15.24
N LEU A 74 6.76 -4.36 -15.35
CA LEU A 74 7.39 -3.89 -16.57
C LEU A 74 8.69 -4.62 -16.89
N VAL A 75 9.45 -4.97 -15.87
CA VAL A 75 10.72 -5.70 -15.97
C VAL A 75 10.77 -6.79 -14.90
N PRO A 76 11.64 -7.82 -15.03
CA PRO A 76 11.84 -8.78 -13.95
C PRO A 76 12.16 -8.05 -12.63
N ASN A 77 11.42 -8.40 -11.56
CA ASN A 77 11.53 -7.79 -10.23
C ASN A 77 11.23 -6.28 -10.16
N GLY A 78 10.55 -5.72 -11.18
CA GLY A 78 10.23 -4.31 -11.18
C GLY A 78 8.87 -3.99 -11.78
N GLN A 79 8.11 -3.13 -11.09
CA GLN A 79 6.80 -2.66 -11.52
C GLN A 79 6.77 -1.14 -11.65
N ILE A 80 5.98 -0.67 -12.59
CA ILE A 80 5.51 0.72 -12.62
C ILE A 80 4.18 0.82 -11.88
N HIS A 81 3.90 2.00 -11.37
CA HIS A 81 2.74 2.31 -10.56
C HIS A 81 2.15 3.67 -10.95
N ILE A 82 0.83 3.76 -10.98
CA ILE A 82 0.10 5.03 -11.14
C ILE A 82 -1.18 5.01 -10.30
N ILE A 83 -1.44 6.11 -9.59
CA ILE A 83 -2.72 6.38 -8.94
C ILE A 83 -3.35 7.65 -9.51
N ALA A 84 -4.64 7.57 -9.86
CA ALA A 84 -5.50 8.68 -10.25
C ALA A 84 -6.64 8.83 -9.21
N PRO A 85 -6.53 9.75 -8.22
CA PRO A 85 -7.50 9.87 -7.15
C PRO A 85 -8.59 10.89 -7.44
N LEU A 86 -9.82 10.62 -6.98
CA LEU A 86 -10.82 11.65 -6.73
C LEU A 86 -10.83 11.96 -5.23
N THR A 87 -10.37 13.14 -4.88
CA THR A 87 -10.13 13.57 -3.51
C THR A 87 -11.36 14.27 -2.94
N LEU A 88 -11.61 14.01 -1.67
CA LEU A 88 -12.61 14.66 -0.83
C LEU A 88 -11.90 15.39 0.32
N ASP A 89 -12.28 16.65 0.51
CA ASP A 89 -11.95 17.45 1.69
C ASP A 89 -13.24 17.97 2.30
N SER A 90 -13.53 17.63 3.56
CA SER A 90 -14.81 17.88 4.20
C SER A 90 -14.65 18.44 5.62
N PRO A 91 -14.34 19.76 5.73
CA PRO A 91 -14.19 20.43 7.00
C PRO A 91 -15.52 20.59 7.73
N THR A 92 -15.54 20.35 9.05
CA THR A 92 -16.71 20.51 9.90
C THR A 92 -17.19 21.96 9.91
N GLY A 93 -18.44 22.19 9.50
CA GLY A 93 -19.02 23.53 9.40
C GLY A 93 -18.58 24.33 8.16
N GLY A 94 -17.74 23.75 7.33
CA GLY A 94 -17.31 24.27 6.04
C GLY A 94 -18.08 23.63 4.87
N ARG A 95 -17.68 23.99 3.66
CA ARG A 95 -18.18 23.36 2.43
C ARG A 95 -17.25 22.23 2.02
N SER A 96 -17.78 21.04 1.86
CA SER A 96 -17.04 19.93 1.30
C SER A 96 -16.60 20.20 -0.15
N GLN A 97 -15.39 19.84 -0.46
CA GLN A 97 -14.79 19.91 -1.79
C GLN A 97 -14.60 18.50 -2.32
N PHE A 98 -14.79 18.33 -3.63
CA PHE A 98 -14.59 17.05 -4.29
C PHE A 98 -14.08 17.29 -5.71
N GLY A 99 -13.07 16.54 -6.14
CA GLY A 99 -12.50 16.66 -7.47
C GLY A 99 -11.24 15.83 -7.64
N TYR A 100 -10.57 16.00 -8.77
CA TYR A 100 -9.34 15.31 -9.07
C TYR A 100 -8.22 15.74 -8.09
N GLY A 101 -7.51 14.77 -7.55
CA GLY A 101 -6.40 14.97 -6.63
C GLY A 101 -5.04 14.95 -7.29
N ASP A 102 -3.98 14.77 -6.49
CA ASP A 102 -2.62 14.64 -7.00
C ASP A 102 -2.39 13.23 -7.55
N THR A 103 -1.87 13.16 -8.77
CA THR A 103 -1.53 11.88 -9.43
C THR A 103 -0.21 11.37 -8.87
N GLU A 104 -0.19 10.12 -8.45
CA GLU A 104 1.03 9.45 -8.00
C GLU A 104 1.59 8.55 -9.11
N LEU A 105 2.91 8.59 -9.26
CA LEU A 105 3.69 7.71 -10.13
C LEU A 105 4.79 7.05 -9.32
N GLY A 106 5.04 5.76 -9.57
CA GLY A 106 6.06 5.03 -8.83
C GLY A 106 6.75 3.94 -9.62
N PHE A 107 7.86 3.49 -9.06
CA PHE A 107 8.60 2.34 -9.56
C PHE A 107 9.11 1.49 -8.40
N LYS A 108 8.50 0.31 -8.18
CA LYS A 108 8.95 -0.66 -7.18
C LYS A 108 9.99 -1.58 -7.81
N TYR A 109 11.11 -1.79 -7.10
CA TYR A 109 12.17 -2.69 -7.55
C TYR A 109 12.72 -3.52 -6.41
N ARG A 110 12.59 -4.84 -6.54
CA ARG A 110 13.16 -5.83 -5.63
C ARG A 110 14.55 -6.23 -6.09
N PHE A 111 15.55 -5.94 -5.27
CA PHE A 111 16.94 -6.27 -5.58
C PHE A 111 17.52 -7.40 -4.72
N VAL A 112 16.80 -7.85 -3.68
CA VAL A 112 17.10 -9.05 -2.90
C VAL A 112 15.87 -9.93 -2.83
N ASP A 113 15.98 -11.14 -3.35
CA ASP A 113 14.93 -12.15 -3.23
C ASP A 113 15.01 -12.87 -1.88
N GLU A 114 13.84 -13.19 -1.32
CA GLU A 114 13.77 -14.09 -0.17
C GLU A 114 14.27 -15.48 -0.56
N ASP A 115 15.10 -16.09 0.27
CA ASP A 115 15.59 -17.44 0.00
C ASP A 115 14.57 -18.49 0.48
N LYS A 116 14.60 -19.66 -0.18
CA LYS A 116 13.70 -20.78 0.13
C LYS A 116 13.89 -21.35 1.54
N ASN A 117 15.05 -21.13 2.13
CA ASN A 117 15.39 -21.62 3.48
C ASN A 117 15.01 -20.62 4.58
N GLY A 118 14.52 -19.47 4.19
CA GLY A 118 14.05 -18.46 5.10
C GLY A 118 15.11 -17.72 5.89
N SER A 119 16.40 -17.78 5.47
CA SER A 119 17.49 -17.07 6.14
C SER A 119 17.65 -15.63 5.63
N ARG A 120 17.43 -15.40 4.33
CA ARG A 120 17.56 -14.09 3.70
C ARG A 120 16.20 -13.45 3.50
N PRO A 121 15.96 -12.19 3.96
CA PRO A 121 14.74 -11.47 3.68
C PRO A 121 14.67 -10.99 2.22
N MET A 122 13.49 -10.65 1.75
CA MET A 122 13.27 -9.87 0.54
C MET A 122 13.54 -8.40 0.84
N ILE A 123 14.20 -7.67 -0.09
CA ILE A 123 14.49 -6.25 0.06
C ILE A 123 14.26 -5.54 -1.27
N GLY A 124 13.59 -4.40 -1.21
CA GLY A 124 13.31 -3.56 -2.37
C GLY A 124 13.16 -2.09 -2.03
N VAL A 125 13.11 -1.29 -3.08
CA VAL A 125 12.84 0.16 -3.01
C VAL A 125 11.57 0.47 -3.79
N TYR A 126 10.92 1.57 -3.42
CA TYR A 126 9.71 2.01 -4.08
C TYR A 126 9.65 3.54 -4.17
N PRO A 127 10.53 4.18 -4.95
CA PRO A 127 10.43 5.61 -5.19
C PRO A 127 9.10 5.99 -5.82
N LEU A 128 8.48 7.04 -5.27
CA LEU A 128 7.23 7.62 -5.70
C LEU A 128 7.40 9.12 -5.99
N VAL A 129 6.59 9.64 -6.91
CA VAL A 129 6.45 11.06 -7.18
C VAL A 129 4.97 11.40 -7.24
N GLU A 130 4.54 12.37 -6.46
CA GLU A 130 3.21 12.97 -6.58
C GLU A 130 3.29 14.26 -7.40
N LEU A 131 2.47 14.31 -8.42
CA LEU A 131 2.34 15.46 -9.32
C LEU A 131 1.21 16.37 -8.84
N PRO A 132 1.40 17.71 -8.79
CA PRO A 132 0.40 18.64 -8.28
C PRO A 132 -0.73 18.86 -9.30
N THR A 133 -1.48 17.80 -9.57
CA THR A 133 -2.61 17.79 -10.52
C THR A 133 -3.93 18.16 -9.86
N GLY A 134 -4.00 18.07 -8.54
CA GLY A 134 -5.14 18.48 -7.73
C GLY A 134 -5.21 19.99 -7.53
N ASN A 135 -6.39 20.47 -7.14
CA ASN A 135 -6.57 21.89 -6.85
C ASN A 135 -6.25 22.20 -5.38
N ALA A 136 -5.03 22.68 -5.12
CA ALA A 136 -4.56 23.01 -3.76
C ALA A 136 -5.41 24.09 -3.08
N ASN A 137 -5.98 25.04 -3.82
CA ASN A 137 -6.85 26.10 -3.26
C ASN A 137 -8.17 25.54 -2.70
N LEU A 138 -8.53 24.32 -3.10
CA LEU A 138 -9.71 23.61 -2.63
C LEU A 138 -9.36 22.46 -1.65
N GLY A 139 -8.09 22.32 -1.25
CA GLY A 139 -7.64 21.21 -0.39
C GLY A 139 -7.58 19.86 -1.11
N LEU A 140 -7.60 19.85 -2.46
CA LEU A 140 -7.65 18.61 -3.25
C LEU A 140 -6.28 18.13 -3.73
N GLY A 141 -5.21 18.82 -3.36
CA GLY A 141 -3.85 18.46 -3.72
C GLY A 141 -2.82 19.30 -2.98
N ALA A 142 -1.56 18.89 -3.09
CA ALA A 142 -0.43 19.50 -2.41
C ALA A 142 -0.03 20.88 -2.98
N GLY A 143 -0.38 21.15 -4.22
CA GLY A 143 0.08 22.33 -4.92
C GLY A 143 1.55 22.32 -5.33
N ASN A 144 2.31 21.33 -4.85
CA ASN A 144 3.73 21.15 -5.13
C ASN A 144 4.02 19.69 -5.44
N MET A 145 5.06 19.45 -6.23
CA MET A 145 5.56 18.11 -6.46
C MET A 145 6.18 17.56 -5.17
N ARG A 146 5.88 16.30 -4.85
CA ARG A 146 6.47 15.59 -3.71
C ARG A 146 7.14 14.32 -4.21
N ALA A 147 8.19 13.87 -3.53
CA ALA A 147 8.87 12.62 -3.84
C ALA A 147 9.14 11.82 -2.58
N TYR A 148 9.02 10.49 -2.68
CA TYR A 148 9.22 9.57 -1.57
C TYR A 148 10.24 8.51 -1.95
N PHE A 149 11.17 8.21 -1.06
CA PHE A 149 12.25 7.26 -1.26
C PHE A 149 12.32 6.23 -0.14
N PRO A 150 11.48 5.20 -0.17
CA PRO A 150 11.49 4.15 0.85
C PRO A 150 12.40 2.98 0.52
N LEU A 151 12.81 2.28 1.58
CA LEU A 151 13.37 0.94 1.58
C LEU A 151 12.44 0.02 2.35
N TRP A 152 12.07 -1.11 1.75
CA TRP A 152 11.18 -2.10 2.34
C TRP A 152 11.87 -3.45 2.49
N ILE A 153 11.56 -4.14 3.58
CA ILE A 153 12.10 -5.45 3.92
C ILE A 153 10.93 -6.36 4.29
N GLN A 154 10.90 -7.58 3.75
CA GLN A 154 9.88 -8.58 4.02
C GLN A 154 10.48 -9.91 4.39
N LYS A 155 9.78 -10.65 5.25
CA LYS A 155 10.13 -12.00 5.65
C LYS A 155 8.88 -12.84 5.84
N SER A 156 8.88 -14.04 5.22
CA SER A 156 7.80 -15.01 5.35
C SER A 156 8.25 -16.23 6.17
N PHE A 157 7.35 -16.77 7.01
CA PHE A 157 7.60 -17.95 7.84
C PHE A 157 6.30 -18.70 8.12
N GLY A 158 6.09 -19.83 7.43
CA GLY A 158 4.84 -20.56 7.46
C GLY A 158 3.67 -19.74 6.95
N ASP A 159 2.60 -19.62 7.76
CA ASP A 159 1.43 -18.80 7.42
C ASP A 159 1.60 -17.31 7.74
N TRP A 160 2.75 -16.91 8.26
CA TRP A 160 3.02 -15.55 8.65
C TRP A 160 3.90 -14.84 7.63
N THR A 161 3.58 -13.57 7.39
CA THR A 161 4.43 -12.63 6.65
C THR A 161 4.57 -11.36 7.48
N THR A 162 5.79 -10.88 7.60
CA THR A 162 6.07 -9.58 8.23
C THR A 162 6.87 -8.74 7.27
N TYR A 163 6.53 -7.47 7.20
CA TYR A 163 7.27 -6.51 6.40
C TYR A 163 7.25 -5.13 7.04
N GLY A 164 8.21 -4.33 6.65
CA GLY A 164 8.32 -2.99 7.16
C GLY A 164 9.53 -2.27 6.59
N GLY A 165 9.68 -1.06 7.01
CA GLY A 165 10.72 -0.16 6.55
C GLY A 165 10.29 1.27 6.64
N GLY A 166 10.67 2.06 5.67
CA GLY A 166 10.29 3.46 5.60
C GLY A 166 11.17 4.25 4.67
N GLY A 167 10.90 5.53 4.60
CA GLY A 167 11.60 6.42 3.70
C GLY A 167 11.40 7.88 4.04
N TYR A 168 11.96 8.71 3.18
CA TYR A 168 11.97 10.15 3.33
C TYR A 168 11.11 10.80 2.24
N TRP A 169 10.16 11.61 2.67
CA TRP A 169 9.38 12.46 1.81
C TRP A 169 10.07 13.81 1.63
N ILE A 170 10.29 14.19 0.39
CA ILE A 170 10.77 15.51 0.00
C ILE A 170 9.57 16.29 -0.54
N ASN A 171 9.24 17.39 0.13
CA ASN A 171 8.18 18.31 -0.28
C ASN A 171 8.81 19.53 -0.94
N HIS A 172 8.62 19.68 -2.24
CA HIS A 172 9.18 20.79 -2.99
C HIS A 172 8.20 21.97 -2.98
N GLY A 173 8.37 22.91 -2.03
CA GLY A 173 7.48 24.05 -1.85
C GLY A 173 7.96 25.05 -0.82
N ASP A 174 7.04 25.88 -0.33
CA ASP A 174 7.35 26.85 0.74
C ASP A 174 7.66 26.12 2.03
N ASP A 175 8.91 26.25 2.50
CA ASP A 175 9.42 25.59 3.72
C ASP A 175 8.62 25.90 5.00
N THR A 176 7.78 26.93 4.97
CA THR A 176 6.92 27.29 6.10
C THR A 176 5.65 26.43 6.18
N LEU A 177 5.20 25.85 5.05
CA LEU A 177 3.93 25.16 4.93
C LEU A 177 4.08 23.65 4.63
N ASN A 178 5.21 23.24 4.06
CA ASN A 178 5.47 21.86 3.66
C ASN A 178 6.88 21.45 4.10
N ARG A 179 6.98 20.66 5.14
CA ARG A 179 8.27 20.11 5.58
C ARG A 179 8.48 18.71 5.02
N ASP A 180 9.73 18.43 4.74
CA ASP A 180 10.18 17.06 4.55
C ASP A 180 9.96 16.24 5.82
N TYR A 181 9.64 14.97 5.67
CA TYR A 181 9.38 14.10 6.80
C TYR A 181 9.76 12.65 6.55
N TRP A 182 9.99 11.92 7.63
CA TRP A 182 10.18 10.48 7.61
C TRP A 182 8.86 9.74 7.83
N PHE A 183 8.66 8.67 7.11
CA PHE A 183 7.63 7.67 7.36
C PHE A 183 8.27 6.32 7.62
N PHE A 184 7.78 5.60 8.63
CA PHE A 184 8.16 4.24 8.97
C PHE A 184 6.92 3.43 9.26
N GLY A 185 6.92 2.15 8.86
CA GLY A 185 5.85 1.23 9.17
C GLY A 185 6.38 -0.17 9.40
N TRP A 186 5.63 -0.93 10.18
CA TRP A 186 5.87 -2.35 10.40
C TRP A 186 4.55 -3.10 10.48
N LEU A 187 4.45 -4.18 9.73
CA LEU A 187 3.25 -4.99 9.60
C LEU A 187 3.54 -6.45 9.91
N LEU A 188 2.58 -7.10 10.55
CA LEU A 188 2.51 -8.54 10.71
C LEU A 188 1.18 -9.05 10.16
N GLN A 189 1.22 -10.01 9.25
CA GLN A 189 0.05 -10.61 8.60
C GLN A 189 0.09 -12.12 8.74
N ARG A 190 -1.10 -12.73 8.86
CA ARG A 190 -1.27 -14.18 8.87
C ARG A 190 -2.30 -14.63 7.84
N GLN A 191 -1.95 -15.65 7.06
CA GLN A 191 -2.91 -16.41 6.26
C GLN A 191 -3.73 -17.30 7.19
N VAL A 192 -5.02 -16.97 7.39
CA VAL A 192 -5.92 -17.68 8.33
C VAL A 192 -6.62 -18.82 7.63
N THR A 193 -7.03 -18.61 6.39
CA THR A 193 -7.58 -19.64 5.48
C THR A 193 -6.92 -19.50 4.11
N LYS A 194 -7.29 -20.32 3.15
CA LYS A 194 -6.80 -20.17 1.78
C LYS A 194 -7.19 -18.84 1.13
N GLN A 195 -8.31 -18.27 1.58
CA GLN A 195 -8.90 -17.05 1.01
C GLN A 195 -8.75 -15.84 1.92
N LEU A 196 -8.38 -16.00 3.19
CA LEU A 196 -8.39 -14.90 4.15
C LEU A 196 -7.03 -14.71 4.79
N ALA A 197 -6.46 -13.55 4.61
CA ALA A 197 -5.34 -13.04 5.39
C ALA A 197 -5.82 -11.91 6.32
N ILE A 198 -5.28 -11.86 7.53
CA ILE A 198 -5.55 -10.79 8.51
C ILE A 198 -4.21 -10.25 8.98
N GLY A 199 -4.11 -8.94 9.05
CA GLY A 199 -2.89 -8.27 9.46
C GLY A 199 -3.14 -7.06 10.35
N GLY A 200 -2.06 -6.58 10.91
CA GLY A 200 -2.04 -5.33 11.65
C GLY A 200 -0.70 -4.64 11.50
N GLU A 201 -0.73 -3.33 11.40
CA GLU A 201 0.46 -2.49 11.30
C GLU A 201 0.53 -1.48 12.44
N ILE A 202 1.74 -1.05 12.71
CA ILE A 202 2.04 0.18 13.42
C ILE A 202 2.89 1.05 12.50
N PHE A 203 2.57 2.34 12.44
CA PHE A 203 3.31 3.28 11.62
C PHE A 203 3.64 4.56 12.40
N HIS A 204 4.66 5.25 11.95
CA HIS A 204 5.09 6.54 12.49
C HIS A 204 5.48 7.48 11.36
N GLN A 205 5.01 8.72 11.48
CA GLN A 205 5.39 9.82 10.61
C GLN A 205 5.92 10.95 11.49
N THR A 206 7.09 11.48 11.15
CA THR A 206 7.62 12.66 11.84
C THR A 206 6.78 13.89 11.50
N ALA A 207 6.99 14.96 12.24
CA ALA A 207 6.22 16.19 12.06
C ALA A 207 6.30 16.69 10.61
N THR A 208 5.13 16.96 10.04
CA THR A 208 4.93 17.59 8.74
C THR A 208 4.01 18.78 8.90
N VAL A 209 3.98 19.69 7.97
CA VAL A 209 3.00 20.76 7.95
C VAL A 209 1.89 20.43 6.96
N VAL A 210 0.70 20.80 7.30
CA VAL A 210 -0.51 20.26 6.77
C VAL A 210 -1.20 21.18 5.80
N PHE A 211 -1.89 20.51 4.90
CA PHE A 211 -2.92 21.01 4.02
C PHE A 211 -4.13 21.58 4.75
N GLY A 212 -4.77 22.59 4.17
CA GLY A 212 -6.11 23.00 4.53
C GLY A 212 -6.27 23.76 5.84
N GLY A 213 -5.21 24.27 6.45
CA GLY A 213 -5.30 25.14 7.62
C GLY A 213 -5.60 24.40 8.93
N ILE A 214 -5.62 23.09 8.95
CA ILE A 214 -5.57 22.31 10.18
C ILE A 214 -4.10 22.04 10.46
N ASP A 215 -3.55 22.82 11.37
CA ASP A 215 -2.18 22.67 11.83
C ASP A 215 -2.03 21.33 12.57
N SER A 216 -1.70 20.30 11.82
CA SER A 216 -1.29 19.03 12.38
C SER A 216 0.23 18.86 12.34
N GLY A 217 1.01 19.89 12.14
CA GLY A 217 2.48 19.81 12.11
C GLY A 217 3.12 18.84 13.14
N ALA A 218 2.29 18.16 13.88
CA ALA A 218 2.62 17.14 14.86
C ALA A 218 3.01 15.81 14.21
N ALA A 219 4.03 15.16 14.78
CA ALA A 219 4.32 13.77 14.48
C ALA A 219 3.12 12.88 14.83
N THR A 220 2.90 11.82 14.06
CA THR A 220 1.86 10.83 14.35
C THR A 220 2.45 9.43 14.49
N THR A 221 1.91 8.68 15.42
CA THR A 221 2.05 7.22 15.49
C THR A 221 0.64 6.66 15.46
N GLY A 222 0.39 5.69 14.61
CA GLY A 222 -0.92 5.08 14.47
C GLY A 222 -0.82 3.58 14.24
N PHE A 223 -1.98 2.93 14.17
CA PHE A 223 -2.10 1.53 13.81
C PHE A 223 -3.29 1.34 12.88
N ASN A 224 -3.24 0.27 12.08
CA ASN A 224 -4.38 -0.27 11.35
C ASN A 224 -4.48 -1.77 11.57
N ILE A 225 -5.70 -2.28 11.55
CA ILE A 225 -6.00 -3.71 11.48
C ILE A 225 -6.79 -3.90 10.18
N GLY A 226 -6.44 -4.93 9.42
CA GLY A 226 -7.02 -5.14 8.11
C GLY A 226 -7.05 -6.60 7.68
N ALA A 227 -7.70 -6.84 6.56
CA ALA A 227 -7.85 -8.14 5.97
C ALA A 227 -7.84 -8.06 4.44
N ILE A 228 -7.40 -9.15 3.82
CA ILE A 228 -7.47 -9.41 2.39
C ILE A 228 -8.28 -10.68 2.21
N TYR A 229 -9.32 -10.61 1.38
CA TYR A 229 -10.15 -11.75 1.04
C TYR A 229 -10.10 -12.04 -0.45
N ASP A 230 -9.61 -13.21 -0.81
CA ASP A 230 -9.50 -13.70 -2.19
C ASP A 230 -10.79 -14.43 -2.57
N PHE A 231 -11.60 -13.84 -3.46
CA PHE A 231 -12.76 -14.52 -4.04
C PHE A 231 -12.32 -15.64 -4.98
N ASP A 232 -11.30 -15.35 -5.77
CA ASP A 232 -10.63 -16.26 -6.71
C ASP A 232 -9.18 -15.79 -6.95
N GLU A 233 -8.53 -16.32 -8.00
CA GLU A 233 -7.14 -16.01 -8.35
C GLU A 233 -6.93 -14.59 -8.87
N HIS A 234 -8.01 -13.90 -9.25
CA HIS A 234 -7.97 -12.60 -9.92
C HIS A 234 -8.72 -11.50 -9.16
N ASN A 235 -9.54 -11.85 -8.19
CA ASN A 235 -10.47 -10.93 -7.56
C ASN A 235 -10.29 -10.91 -6.06
N HIS A 236 -9.97 -9.74 -5.50
CA HIS A 236 -9.62 -9.59 -4.09
C HIS A 236 -10.35 -8.38 -3.48
N LEU A 237 -10.77 -8.51 -2.23
CA LEU A 237 -11.29 -7.43 -1.42
C LEU A 237 -10.29 -7.14 -0.29
N LEU A 238 -9.91 -5.89 -0.18
CA LEU A 238 -8.94 -5.42 0.80
C LEU A 238 -9.61 -4.37 1.69
N ALA A 239 -9.46 -4.50 2.99
CA ALA A 239 -10.01 -3.51 3.91
C ALA A 239 -9.15 -3.38 5.16
N SER A 240 -9.01 -2.16 5.66
CA SER A 240 -8.43 -1.89 6.98
C SER A 240 -9.10 -0.69 7.64
N ALA A 241 -8.94 -0.64 8.95
CA ALA A 241 -9.31 0.53 9.75
C ALA A 241 -8.34 0.69 10.92
N GLY A 242 -8.18 1.92 11.37
CA GLY A 242 -7.27 2.21 12.46
C GLY A 242 -7.44 3.59 13.07
N ALA A 243 -6.49 3.94 13.92
CA ALA A 243 -6.48 5.21 14.62
C ALA A 243 -5.07 5.61 15.05
N GLY A 244 -4.90 6.87 15.39
CA GLY A 244 -3.67 7.39 15.97
C GLY A 244 -3.52 7.01 17.44
N LEU A 245 -2.30 6.70 17.83
CA LEU A 245 -1.86 6.51 19.22
C LEU A 245 -1.22 7.78 19.79
N GLN A 246 -0.66 8.60 18.91
CA GLN A 246 -0.02 9.86 19.25
C GLN A 246 -0.64 10.99 18.43
N ASN A 247 -0.98 12.11 19.09
CA ASN A 247 -1.60 13.28 18.46
C ASN A 247 -2.87 12.97 17.65
N ALA A 248 -3.60 11.93 18.02
CA ALA A 248 -4.71 11.37 17.24
C ALA A 248 -5.75 12.40 16.83
N SER A 249 -6.09 13.35 17.71
CA SER A 249 -7.10 14.38 17.42
C SER A 249 -6.69 15.33 16.28
N ALA A 250 -5.40 15.51 16.08
CA ALA A 250 -4.87 16.36 15.03
C ALA A 250 -4.45 15.58 13.78
N THR A 251 -4.17 14.30 13.90
CA THR A 251 -3.55 13.53 12.81
C THR A 251 -4.37 12.34 12.32
N ASN A 252 -5.06 11.60 13.22
CA ASN A 252 -5.80 10.40 12.85
C ASN A 252 -6.73 9.94 13.98
N LEU A 253 -7.94 10.50 14.08
CA LEU A 253 -8.97 9.97 14.99
C LEU A 253 -9.50 8.63 14.50
N PHE A 254 -9.60 8.48 13.18
CA PHE A 254 -10.01 7.25 12.52
C PHE A 254 -9.47 7.26 11.10
N SER A 255 -8.97 6.14 10.63
CA SER A 255 -8.58 5.92 9.24
C SER A 255 -9.24 4.67 8.68
N TRP A 256 -9.46 4.67 7.37
CA TRP A 256 -10.00 3.52 6.66
C TRP A 256 -9.30 3.32 5.33
N TYR A 257 -9.32 2.10 4.88
CA TYR A 257 -9.08 1.69 3.50
C TYR A 257 -10.11 0.63 3.13
N ILE A 258 -10.65 0.71 1.94
CA ILE A 258 -11.41 -0.36 1.28
C ILE A 258 -11.07 -0.33 -0.20
N GLY A 259 -10.69 -1.47 -0.75
CA GLY A 259 -10.30 -1.60 -2.15
C GLY A 259 -10.75 -2.92 -2.74
N TYR A 260 -11.09 -2.88 -4.01
CA TYR A 260 -11.29 -4.06 -4.83
C TYR A 260 -10.16 -4.14 -5.84
N GLN A 261 -9.44 -5.26 -5.83
CA GLN A 261 -8.30 -5.51 -6.68
C GLN A 261 -8.65 -6.56 -7.73
N ILE A 262 -8.23 -6.30 -8.95
CA ILE A 262 -8.26 -7.26 -10.06
C ILE A 262 -6.82 -7.51 -10.49
N THR A 263 -6.42 -8.77 -10.60
CA THR A 263 -5.09 -9.19 -11.07
C THR A 263 -5.19 -9.98 -12.35
N GLY A 264 -4.16 -9.91 -13.18
CA GLY A 264 -4.12 -10.68 -14.42
C GLY A 264 -2.75 -10.69 -15.09
N PRO A 265 -2.60 -11.55 -16.14
CA PRO A 265 -1.42 -11.57 -16.99
C PRO A 265 -1.37 -10.36 -17.91
#